data_e7da48e9c3af43068fe93a11a8bac062
#
_entry.id   e7da48e9c3af43068fe93a11a8bac062
#
_cell.length_a   1.000
_cell.length_b   1.000
_cell.length_c   1.000
_cell.angle_alpha   90.00
_cell.angle_beta   90.00
_cell.angle_gamma   90.00
#
_symmetry.space_group_name_H-M   'P 1'
#
loop_
_entity.id
_entity.type
_entity.pdbx_description
1 polymer ?
#
loop_
_entity_poly.entity_id
_entity_poly.type
_entity_poly.pdbx_seq_one_letter_code
_entity_poly.pdbx_strand_id
1 'polypeptide(L)'
;MKNRIVSKLVPAFAVVSAAFMLMGCGVTTTSTSTYTETVTDENGNTTSTTTTTVRDKNGTTTTVEETSDADVEEEITSTLATIRFDNEAQFDMNEIYFASSLSDEWGDNILGEDDPLRDGEILSFNNCFTYSSNNTQWDLKAVDSEGAEIEFGNLELANAENPEDITICVEYDAAADSYTAYVA
;
A
#
# COMPACT_ATOMS: atom_id res chain seq x y z
N MET A 1 49.27 24.74 -4.91
CA MET A 1 47.93 25.27 -5.23
C MET A 1 46.92 24.32 -4.57
N LYS A 2 46.18 24.80 -3.56
CA LYS A 2 45.16 24.00 -2.87
C LYS A 2 43.83 24.21 -3.59
N ASN A 3 43.36 23.21 -4.36
CA ASN A 3 42.02 23.23 -4.91
C ASN A 3 41.04 23.03 -3.77
N ARG A 4 40.26 24.07 -3.48
CA ARG A 4 39.05 23.96 -2.64
C ARG A 4 37.94 23.40 -3.51
N ILE A 5 37.57 22.16 -3.23
CA ILE A 5 36.34 21.56 -3.75
C ILE A 5 35.20 22.22 -3.01
N VAL A 6 34.37 22.99 -3.74
CA VAL A 6 33.09 23.51 -3.24
C VAL A 6 32.04 22.51 -3.66
N SER A 7 31.67 21.61 -2.76
CA SER A 7 30.51 20.77 -2.95
C SER A 7 29.26 21.67 -2.91
N LYS A 8 28.57 21.79 -4.03
CA LYS A 8 27.24 22.39 -4.06
C LYS A 8 26.25 21.34 -3.56
N LEU A 9 25.86 21.46 -2.31
CA LEU A 9 24.68 20.78 -1.80
C LEU A 9 23.46 21.38 -2.51
N VAL A 10 22.78 20.59 -3.31
CA VAL A 10 21.45 20.94 -3.82
C VAL A 10 20.46 20.12 -2.99
N PRO A 11 19.74 20.75 -2.03
CA PRO A 11 18.72 20.02 -1.30
C PRO A 11 17.50 19.84 -2.22
N ALA A 12 17.28 18.61 -2.67
CA ALA A 12 16.00 18.22 -3.24
C ALA A 12 15.07 17.83 -2.08
N PHE A 13 14.06 18.65 -1.81
CA PHE A 13 13.02 18.31 -0.84
C PHE A 13 11.93 17.52 -1.56
N ALA A 14 11.93 16.21 -1.41
CA ALA A 14 10.76 15.39 -1.69
C ALA A 14 10.16 14.95 -0.35
N VAL A 15 8.99 15.48 -0.01
CA VAL A 15 8.21 14.97 1.12
C VAL A 15 7.32 13.87 0.57
N VAL A 16 7.74 12.63 0.72
CA VAL A 16 6.91 11.46 0.44
C VAL A 16 6.39 10.94 1.77
N SER A 17 5.10 11.12 2.01
CA SER A 17 4.44 10.53 3.18
C SER A 17 3.85 9.19 2.77
N ALA A 18 4.61 8.12 2.93
CA ALA A 18 4.09 6.77 2.80
C ALA A 18 3.61 6.30 4.18
N ALA A 19 2.31 6.30 4.40
CA ALA A 19 1.71 5.67 5.56
C ALA A 19 1.06 4.36 5.12
N PHE A 20 1.72 3.24 5.42
CA PHE A 20 1.11 1.93 5.30
C PHE A 20 0.18 1.72 6.49
N MET A 21 -1.13 1.84 6.29
CA MET A 21 -2.11 1.38 7.25
C MET A 21 -3.43 1.05 6.54
N LEU A 22 -3.70 -0.24 6.37
CA LEU A 22 -5.05 -0.75 6.50
C LEU A 22 -5.32 -0.84 8.01
N MET A 23 -5.64 0.29 8.61
CA MET A 23 -6.27 0.30 9.93
C MET A 23 -7.72 0.69 9.71
N GLY A 24 -8.61 -0.11 10.27
CA GLY A 24 -10.00 0.28 10.38
C GLY A 24 -10.09 1.74 10.79
N CYS A 25 -11.04 2.50 10.25
CA CYS A 25 -11.23 3.94 10.44
C CYS A 25 -11.41 4.36 11.92
N GLY A 26 -10.48 3.96 12.78
CA GLY A 26 -10.30 4.41 14.14
C GLY A 26 -9.13 5.37 14.16
N VAL A 27 -9.38 6.64 14.50
CA VAL A 27 -8.40 7.72 14.57
C VAL A 27 -7.18 7.30 15.41
N THR A 28 -6.12 6.84 14.74
CA THR A 28 -4.80 6.71 15.36
C THR A 28 -3.88 7.72 14.71
N THR A 29 -3.51 8.75 15.47
CA THR A 29 -2.55 9.76 15.02
C THR A 29 -1.14 9.18 15.05
N THR A 30 -0.70 8.62 13.94
CA THR A 30 0.69 8.32 13.66
C THR A 30 1.21 9.38 12.70
N SER A 31 2.33 10.02 12.99
CA SER A 31 2.96 10.94 12.05
C SER A 31 4.18 10.26 11.45
N THR A 32 4.23 10.21 10.13
CA THR A 32 5.39 9.75 9.37
C THR A 32 6.01 10.93 8.67
N SER A 33 7.32 11.08 8.79
CA SER A 33 8.07 12.06 8.00
C SER A 33 9.20 11.34 7.28
N THR A 34 9.33 11.58 5.98
CA THR A 34 10.40 11.04 5.15
C THR A 34 11.25 12.19 4.64
N TYR A 35 12.55 12.02 4.74
CA TYR A 35 13.55 12.95 4.23
C TYR A 35 14.50 12.17 3.32
N THR A 36 14.72 12.66 2.11
CA THR A 36 15.67 12.07 1.17
C THR A 36 16.80 13.07 0.91
N GLU A 37 18.03 12.65 1.12
CA GLU A 37 19.23 13.41 0.78
C GLU A 37 19.91 12.71 -0.39
N THR A 38 20.19 13.47 -1.46
CA THR A 38 20.87 12.98 -2.63
C THR A 38 22.23 13.66 -2.75
N VAL A 39 23.30 12.86 -2.82
CA VAL A 39 24.68 13.34 -2.96
C VAL A 39 25.26 12.80 -4.26
N THR A 40 25.73 13.72 -5.13
CA THR A 40 26.45 13.35 -6.36
C THR A 40 27.94 13.58 -6.17
N ASP A 41 28.75 12.56 -6.44
CA ASP A 41 30.22 12.65 -6.36
C ASP A 41 30.82 13.36 -7.58
N GLU A 42 32.11 13.59 -7.56
CA GLU A 42 32.85 14.24 -8.64
C GLU A 42 32.93 13.42 -9.96
N ASN A 43 32.55 12.15 -9.90
CA ASN A 43 32.50 11.23 -11.05
C ASN A 43 31.09 11.14 -11.66
N GLY A 44 30.12 11.84 -11.05
CA GLY A 44 28.73 11.83 -11.48
C GLY A 44 27.90 10.68 -10.87
N ASN A 45 28.46 9.89 -9.95
CA ASN A 45 27.67 8.86 -9.26
C ASN A 45 26.81 9.52 -8.20
N THR A 46 25.55 9.13 -8.18
CA THR A 46 24.55 9.69 -7.26
C THR A 46 24.18 8.64 -6.21
N THR A 47 24.20 9.04 -4.96
CA THR A 47 23.79 8.22 -3.82
C THR A 47 22.63 8.91 -3.13
N SER A 48 21.49 8.23 -3.00
CA SER A 48 20.32 8.71 -2.28
C SER A 48 20.20 7.99 -0.95
N THR A 49 20.03 8.76 0.13
CA THR A 49 19.74 8.25 1.46
C THR A 49 18.36 8.71 1.89
N THR A 50 17.44 7.78 2.05
CA THR A 50 16.08 8.05 2.52
C THR A 50 15.99 7.74 4.00
N THR A 51 15.62 8.73 4.80
CA THR A 51 15.38 8.60 6.23
C THR A 51 13.89 8.70 6.51
N THR A 52 13.27 7.61 6.91
CA THR A 52 11.86 7.58 7.32
C THR A 52 11.76 7.58 8.83
N THR A 53 11.06 8.54 9.39
CA THR A 53 10.80 8.66 10.82
C THR A 53 9.32 8.47 11.10
N VAL A 54 8.99 7.44 11.84
CA VAL A 54 7.62 7.14 12.29
C VAL A 54 7.50 7.44 13.78
N ARG A 55 6.51 8.24 14.14
CA ARG A 55 6.22 8.56 15.54
C ARG A 55 4.85 8.00 15.92
N ASP A 56 4.82 7.04 16.85
CA ASP A 56 3.59 6.44 17.34
C ASP A 56 2.85 7.34 18.33
N LYS A 57 1.64 6.94 18.71
CA LYS A 57 0.80 7.64 19.68
C LYS A 57 1.42 7.75 21.09
N ASN A 58 2.43 6.94 21.40
CA ASN A 58 3.13 6.94 22.69
C ASN A 58 4.38 7.83 22.64
N GLY A 59 4.66 8.46 21.50
CA GLY A 59 5.82 9.30 21.28
C GLY A 59 7.09 8.51 20.96
N THR A 60 7.00 7.20 20.72
CA THR A 60 8.13 6.37 20.28
C THR A 60 8.46 6.75 18.83
N THR A 61 9.74 6.98 18.57
CA THR A 61 10.23 7.33 17.23
C THR A 61 11.06 6.17 16.71
N THR A 62 10.68 5.66 15.54
CA THR A 62 11.49 4.68 14.80
C THR A 62 12.04 5.37 13.57
N THR A 63 13.35 5.29 13.37
CA THR A 63 14.02 5.85 12.19
C THR A 63 14.63 4.71 11.40
N VAL A 64 14.31 4.65 10.11
CA VAL A 64 14.89 3.72 9.14
C VAL A 64 15.69 4.55 8.13
N GLU A 65 16.94 4.18 7.93
CA GLU A 65 17.80 4.78 6.90
C GLU A 65 18.07 3.73 5.82
N GLU A 66 17.73 4.07 4.59
CA GLU A 66 18.02 3.27 3.41
C GLU A 66 18.95 4.05 2.50
N THR A 67 20.04 3.43 2.09
CA THR A 67 21.00 4.03 1.17
C THR A 67 21.00 3.21 -0.12
N SER A 68 20.74 3.86 -1.24
CA SER A 68 20.80 3.25 -2.57
C SER A 68 21.81 3.97 -3.46
N ASP A 69 22.57 3.21 -4.23
CA ASP A 69 23.35 3.75 -5.34
C ASP A 69 22.39 3.96 -6.52
N ALA A 70 22.06 5.21 -6.78
CA ALA A 70 21.03 5.53 -7.77
C ALA A 70 21.64 5.70 -9.16
N ASP A 71 21.47 4.68 -10.01
CA ASP A 71 21.60 4.86 -11.48
C ASP A 71 20.25 5.27 -12.13
N VAL A 72 19.13 5.16 -11.42
CA VAL A 72 17.81 5.70 -11.83
C VAL A 72 16.98 5.94 -10.58
N GLU A 73 16.73 7.20 -10.23
CA GLU A 73 15.66 7.54 -9.26
C GLU A 73 14.30 7.29 -9.94
N GLU A 74 13.69 6.14 -9.72
CA GLU A 74 12.24 6.02 -9.89
C GLU A 74 11.60 6.83 -8.74
N GLU A 75 10.94 7.91 -9.08
CA GLU A 75 10.19 8.72 -8.13
C GLU A 75 9.06 7.87 -7.55
N ILE A 76 9.22 7.44 -6.29
CA ILE A 76 8.18 6.68 -5.58
C ILE A 76 7.06 7.66 -5.22
N THR A 77 5.94 7.53 -5.90
CA THR A 77 4.74 8.32 -5.63
C THR A 77 3.77 7.51 -4.77
N SER A 78 3.07 8.19 -3.86
CA SER A 78 2.00 7.60 -3.05
C SER A 78 0.66 8.12 -3.53
N THR A 79 -0.29 7.23 -3.70
CA THR A 79 -1.66 7.54 -4.10
C THR A 79 -2.60 7.27 -2.93
N LEU A 80 -3.41 8.27 -2.58
CA LEU A 80 -4.52 8.12 -1.65
C LEU A 80 -5.77 7.78 -2.46
N ALA A 81 -6.38 6.65 -2.17
CA ALA A 81 -7.49 6.11 -2.95
C ALA A 81 -8.73 5.79 -2.11
N THR A 82 -9.86 5.79 -2.76
CA THR A 82 -11.04 5.03 -2.35
C THR A 82 -10.86 3.60 -2.82
N ILE A 83 -11.05 2.63 -1.94
CA ILE A 83 -11.06 1.22 -2.32
C ILE A 83 -12.43 0.62 -2.07
N ARG A 84 -12.92 -0.17 -3.02
CA ARG A 84 -14.18 -0.90 -2.94
C ARG A 84 -13.93 -2.38 -3.11
N PHE A 85 -14.72 -3.17 -2.38
CA PHE A 85 -14.80 -4.60 -2.55
C PHE A 85 -16.21 -4.93 -3.01
N ASP A 86 -16.33 -5.47 -4.23
CA ASP A 86 -17.57 -5.88 -4.85
C ASP A 86 -17.67 -7.40 -4.77
N ASN A 87 -18.66 -7.88 -4.03
CA ASN A 87 -18.85 -9.31 -3.80
C ASN A 87 -19.89 -9.89 -4.78
N GLU A 88 -19.43 -10.55 -5.82
CA GLU A 88 -20.24 -11.35 -6.77
C GLU A 88 -19.89 -12.86 -6.67
N ALA A 89 -19.40 -13.31 -5.50
CA ALA A 89 -18.87 -14.64 -5.30
C ALA A 89 -19.92 -15.72 -5.00
N GLN A 90 -21.22 -15.35 -4.91
CA GLN A 90 -22.32 -16.24 -4.54
C GLN A 90 -22.22 -16.82 -3.12
N PHE A 91 -21.46 -16.17 -2.23
CA PHE A 91 -21.41 -16.44 -0.80
C PHE A 91 -21.18 -15.14 -0.02
N ASP A 92 -21.57 -15.13 1.26
CA ASP A 92 -21.32 -14.00 2.15
C ASP A 92 -19.90 -14.09 2.69
N MET A 93 -19.13 -13.01 2.54
CA MET A 93 -17.79 -12.90 3.12
C MET A 93 -17.90 -12.42 4.56
N ASN A 94 -17.58 -13.26 5.52
CA ASN A 94 -17.62 -12.94 6.95
C ASN A 94 -16.36 -12.22 7.42
N GLU A 95 -15.24 -12.48 6.76
CA GLU A 95 -13.99 -11.77 6.99
C GLU A 95 -13.32 -11.45 5.65
N ILE A 96 -12.72 -10.29 5.58
CA ILE A 96 -11.88 -9.87 4.45
C ILE A 96 -10.56 -9.37 4.99
N TYR A 97 -9.48 -9.90 4.43
CA TYR A 97 -8.12 -9.46 4.69
C TYR A 97 -7.52 -8.96 3.38
N PHE A 98 -6.86 -7.83 3.44
CA PHE A 98 -6.26 -7.22 2.28
C PHE A 98 -4.87 -6.69 2.63
N ALA A 99 -3.85 -7.27 2.04
CA ALA A 99 -2.46 -7.01 2.38
C ALA A 99 -1.61 -6.79 1.12
N SER A 100 -0.51 -6.09 1.27
CA SER A 100 0.51 -6.02 0.24
C SER A 100 1.08 -7.40 -0.05
N SER A 101 1.26 -7.78 -1.32
CA SER A 101 1.91 -9.04 -1.70
C SER A 101 3.38 -9.14 -1.25
N LEU A 102 3.94 -8.03 -0.75
CA LEU A 102 5.27 -8.01 -0.13
C LEU A 102 5.24 -8.32 1.37
N SER A 103 4.04 -8.44 1.97
CA SER A 103 3.86 -8.72 3.39
C SER A 103 3.72 -10.21 3.64
N ASP A 104 4.34 -10.71 4.71
CA ASP A 104 4.13 -12.08 5.19
C ASP A 104 2.90 -12.20 6.11
N GLU A 105 2.21 -11.06 6.39
CA GLU A 105 1.09 -11.00 7.34
C GLU A 105 -0.14 -10.39 6.67
N TRP A 106 -1.32 -10.97 6.91
CA TRP A 106 -2.59 -10.49 6.38
C TRP A 106 -3.12 -9.22 7.05
N GLY A 107 -2.67 -8.91 8.26
CA GLY A 107 -3.20 -7.79 9.06
C GLY A 107 -4.56 -8.10 9.70
N ASP A 108 -5.35 -7.05 9.94
CA ASP A 108 -6.64 -7.17 10.60
C ASP A 108 -7.77 -7.42 9.59
N ASN A 109 -8.84 -8.10 10.04
CA ASN A 109 -10.10 -8.19 9.29
C ASN A 109 -10.65 -6.77 9.06
N ILE A 110 -10.95 -6.42 7.82
CA ILE A 110 -11.46 -5.10 7.44
C ILE A 110 -12.97 -4.97 7.59
N LEU A 111 -13.70 -6.08 7.80
CA LEU A 111 -15.12 -6.10 8.12
C LEU A 111 -15.34 -5.89 9.62
N GLY A 112 -16.51 -5.36 10.01
CA GLY A 112 -16.95 -5.34 11.40
C GLY A 112 -17.27 -6.75 11.90
N GLU A 113 -17.20 -6.95 13.24
CA GLU A 113 -17.38 -8.27 13.86
C GLU A 113 -18.68 -9.01 13.51
N ASP A 114 -19.75 -8.30 13.13
CA ASP A 114 -21.07 -8.88 12.86
C ASP A 114 -21.69 -8.36 11.55
N ASP A 115 -20.89 -7.83 10.63
CA ASP A 115 -21.40 -7.23 9.40
C ASP A 115 -20.71 -7.82 8.15
N PRO A 116 -21.13 -9.02 7.71
CA PRO A 116 -20.56 -9.66 6.54
C PRO A 116 -20.87 -8.86 5.26
N LEU A 117 -19.94 -8.88 4.31
CA LEU A 117 -20.21 -8.40 2.95
C LEU A 117 -21.00 -9.46 2.19
N ARG A 118 -22.30 -9.23 1.99
CA ARG A 118 -23.17 -10.21 1.35
C ARG A 118 -22.93 -10.29 -0.15
N ASP A 119 -23.32 -11.39 -0.72
CA ASP A 119 -23.35 -11.56 -2.19
C ASP A 119 -24.18 -10.43 -2.84
N GLY A 120 -23.59 -9.78 -3.86
CA GLY A 120 -24.17 -8.62 -4.54
C GLY A 120 -24.01 -7.29 -3.80
N GLU A 121 -23.28 -7.22 -2.69
CA GLU A 121 -23.01 -5.98 -1.96
C GLU A 121 -21.62 -5.41 -2.25
N ILE A 122 -21.51 -4.09 -2.12
CA ILE A 122 -20.25 -3.35 -2.27
C ILE A 122 -19.89 -2.67 -0.95
N LEU A 123 -18.70 -2.97 -0.44
CA LEU A 123 -18.11 -2.27 0.69
C LEU A 123 -17.14 -1.19 0.19
N SER A 124 -17.25 0.02 0.72
CA SER A 124 -16.41 1.15 0.28
C SER A 124 -15.64 1.79 1.44
N PHE A 125 -14.36 1.99 1.24
CA PHE A 125 -13.47 2.76 2.12
C PHE A 125 -13.02 4.03 1.41
N ASN A 126 -13.72 5.14 1.70
CA ASN A 126 -13.52 6.39 0.98
C ASN A 126 -12.26 7.13 1.45
N ASN A 127 -11.31 7.37 0.55
CA ASN A 127 -10.10 8.16 0.79
C ASN A 127 -9.34 7.74 2.07
N CYS A 128 -9.22 6.46 2.33
CA CYS A 128 -8.51 5.96 3.50
C CYS A 128 -7.48 4.87 3.17
N PHE A 129 -7.32 4.53 1.90
CA PHE A 129 -6.34 3.58 1.43
C PHE A 129 -5.18 4.30 0.74
N THR A 130 -3.95 3.93 1.08
CA THR A 130 -2.77 4.50 0.45
C THR A 130 -1.86 3.38 -0.05
N TYR A 131 -1.44 3.49 -1.31
CA TYR A 131 -0.45 2.60 -1.90
C TYR A 131 0.62 3.41 -2.64
N SER A 132 1.75 2.79 -2.96
CA SER A 132 2.85 3.46 -3.63
C SER A 132 3.16 2.83 -4.99
N SER A 133 3.77 3.61 -5.90
CA SER A 133 4.13 3.16 -7.24
C SER A 133 5.08 1.98 -7.28
N ASN A 134 5.85 1.74 -6.22
CA ASN A 134 6.73 0.59 -6.08
C ASN A 134 6.10 -0.60 -5.33
N ASN A 135 4.82 -0.47 -4.93
CA ASN A 135 4.06 -1.52 -4.24
C ASN A 135 2.60 -1.45 -4.68
N THR A 136 2.34 -1.95 -5.88
CA THR A 136 1.02 -1.96 -6.52
C THR A 136 0.35 -3.33 -6.49
N GLN A 137 1.07 -4.37 -6.07
CA GLN A 137 0.55 -5.74 -5.96
C GLN A 137 0.05 -6.03 -4.55
N TRP A 138 -1.19 -6.50 -4.48
CA TRP A 138 -1.88 -6.78 -3.24
C TRP A 138 -2.57 -8.14 -3.29
N ASP A 139 -2.76 -8.73 -2.13
CA ASP A 139 -3.41 -10.01 -1.96
C ASP A 139 -4.72 -9.80 -1.18
N LEU A 140 -5.73 -10.58 -1.54
CA LEU A 140 -7.03 -10.59 -0.89
C LEU A 140 -7.31 -11.99 -0.35
N LYS A 141 -7.78 -12.07 0.89
CA LYS A 141 -8.34 -13.29 1.47
C LYS A 141 -9.76 -13.02 1.95
N ALA A 142 -10.70 -13.85 1.51
CA ALA A 142 -12.06 -13.88 1.98
C ALA A 142 -12.32 -15.15 2.80
N VAL A 143 -13.13 -15.03 3.85
CA VAL A 143 -13.53 -16.15 4.71
C VAL A 143 -15.04 -16.20 4.74
N ASP A 144 -15.62 -17.37 4.50
CA ASP A 144 -17.07 -17.57 4.55
C ASP A 144 -17.60 -17.84 5.98
N SER A 145 -18.89 -18.07 6.11
CA SER A 145 -19.56 -18.34 7.41
C SER A 145 -19.18 -19.70 8.02
N GLU A 146 -18.58 -20.60 7.24
CA GLU A 146 -18.12 -21.92 7.70
C GLU A 146 -16.61 -21.89 8.07
N GLY A 147 -15.94 -20.76 7.83
CA GLY A 147 -14.51 -20.56 8.05
C GLY A 147 -13.65 -21.10 6.91
N ALA A 148 -14.23 -21.31 5.72
CA ALA A 148 -13.45 -21.66 4.55
C ALA A 148 -12.76 -20.41 3.99
N GLU A 149 -11.45 -20.49 3.75
CA GLU A 149 -10.62 -19.41 3.26
C GLU A 149 -10.41 -19.50 1.75
N ILE A 150 -10.55 -18.38 1.06
CA ILE A 150 -10.27 -18.24 -0.37
C ILE A 150 -9.28 -17.09 -0.53
N GLU A 151 -8.13 -17.37 -1.14
CA GLU A 151 -7.04 -16.43 -1.31
C GLU A 151 -6.84 -16.07 -2.78
N PHE A 152 -6.64 -14.79 -3.05
CA PHE A 152 -6.35 -14.23 -4.36
C PHE A 152 -5.07 -13.41 -4.26
N GLY A 153 -4.04 -13.84 -4.98
CA GLY A 153 -2.75 -13.17 -4.94
C GLY A 153 -2.50 -12.29 -6.15
N ASN A 154 -1.61 -11.30 -5.97
CA ASN A 154 -1.08 -10.44 -7.03
C ASN A 154 -2.14 -9.61 -7.76
N LEU A 155 -3.09 -9.05 -7.02
CA LEU A 155 -4.01 -8.05 -7.56
C LEU A 155 -3.23 -6.77 -7.86
N GLU A 156 -3.10 -6.43 -9.14
CA GLU A 156 -2.31 -5.28 -9.58
C GLU A 156 -3.17 -4.02 -9.58
N LEU A 157 -3.02 -3.16 -8.56
CA LEU A 157 -3.81 -1.95 -8.38
C LEU A 157 -3.55 -0.91 -9.49
N ALA A 158 -2.38 -0.96 -10.14
CA ALA A 158 -2.08 -0.09 -11.27
C ALA A 158 -2.96 -0.38 -12.51
N ASN A 159 -3.68 -1.50 -12.53
CA ASN A 159 -4.63 -1.82 -13.58
C ASN A 159 -5.98 -1.09 -13.44
N ALA A 160 -6.25 -0.43 -12.30
CA ALA A 160 -7.46 0.36 -12.13
C ALA A 160 -7.51 1.50 -13.17
N GLU A 161 -8.67 1.73 -13.79
CA GLU A 161 -8.86 2.86 -14.72
C GLU A 161 -8.63 4.21 -14.04
N ASN A 162 -8.96 4.29 -12.75
CA ASN A 162 -8.71 5.46 -11.92
C ASN A 162 -7.89 5.05 -10.69
N PRO A 163 -6.63 5.47 -10.55
CA PRO A 163 -5.77 5.09 -9.42
C PRO A 163 -6.26 5.64 -8.06
N GLU A 164 -7.13 6.65 -8.05
CA GLU A 164 -7.74 7.20 -6.83
C GLU A 164 -9.08 6.53 -6.46
N ASP A 165 -9.60 5.64 -7.31
CA ASP A 165 -10.89 4.98 -7.14
C ASP A 165 -10.83 3.55 -7.65
N ILE A 166 -10.44 2.63 -6.78
CA ILE A 166 -10.13 1.24 -7.09
C ILE A 166 -11.29 0.36 -6.68
N THR A 167 -11.75 -0.51 -7.58
CA THR A 167 -12.72 -1.55 -7.25
C THR A 167 -12.07 -2.92 -7.43
N ILE A 168 -12.17 -3.76 -6.39
CA ILE A 168 -11.77 -5.16 -6.41
C ILE A 168 -13.05 -5.98 -6.46
N CYS A 169 -13.25 -6.67 -7.58
CA CYS A 169 -14.38 -7.56 -7.78
C CYS A 169 -13.97 -8.99 -7.45
N VAL A 170 -14.79 -9.70 -6.70
CA VAL A 170 -14.66 -11.14 -6.45
C VAL A 170 -15.88 -11.82 -7.02
N GLU A 171 -15.68 -12.73 -7.96
CA GLU A 171 -16.76 -13.41 -8.67
C GLU A 171 -16.58 -14.93 -8.70
N TYR A 172 -17.70 -15.64 -8.82
CA TYR A 172 -17.71 -17.08 -9.02
C TYR A 172 -17.93 -17.42 -10.51
N ASP A 173 -16.94 -18.08 -11.11
CA ASP A 173 -17.05 -18.62 -12.47
C ASP A 173 -17.67 -20.03 -12.43
N ALA A 174 -18.96 -20.11 -12.72
CA ALA A 174 -19.68 -21.38 -12.75
C ALA A 174 -19.20 -22.36 -13.85
N ALA A 175 -18.53 -21.87 -14.89
CA ALA A 175 -18.00 -22.71 -15.95
C ALA A 175 -16.69 -23.39 -15.54
N ALA A 176 -15.87 -22.67 -14.76
CA ALA A 176 -14.60 -23.15 -14.23
C ALA A 176 -14.75 -23.79 -12.85
N ASP A 177 -15.90 -23.66 -12.18
CA ASP A 177 -16.13 -24.03 -10.78
C ASP A 177 -15.06 -23.44 -9.85
N SER A 178 -14.81 -22.15 -9.98
CA SER A 178 -13.73 -21.46 -9.27
C SER A 178 -14.05 -20.01 -9.01
N TYR A 179 -13.39 -19.44 -8.00
CA TYR A 179 -13.45 -18.03 -7.68
C TYR A 179 -12.30 -17.28 -8.36
N THR A 180 -12.59 -16.05 -8.77
CA THR A 180 -11.60 -15.12 -9.32
C THR A 180 -11.72 -13.78 -8.65
N ALA A 181 -10.61 -13.05 -8.54
CA ALA A 181 -10.62 -11.66 -8.14
C ALA A 181 -9.81 -10.83 -9.14
N TYR A 182 -10.26 -9.60 -9.41
CA TYR A 182 -9.60 -8.69 -10.32
C TYR A 182 -9.85 -7.23 -9.93
N VAL A 183 -9.01 -6.33 -10.44
CA VAL A 183 -9.14 -4.89 -10.29
C VAL A 183 -9.90 -4.34 -11.50
N ALA A 184 -11.00 -3.61 -11.26
CA ALA A 184 -11.87 -3.01 -12.26
C ALA A 184 -11.69 -1.49 -12.36
#